data_41e417d061c9872e8061e6ff9dd4c321
#
_entry.id   41e417d061c9872e8061e6ff9dd4c321
#
_cell.length_a   1.000
_cell.length_b   1.000
_cell.length_c   1.000
_cell.angle_alpha   90.00
_cell.angle_beta   90.00
_cell.angle_gamma   90.00
#
_symmetry.space_group_name_H-M   'P 1'
#
loop_
_entity.id
_entity.type
_entity.pdbx_description
1 polymer ?
#
loop_
_entity_poly.entity_id
_entity_poly.type
_entity_poly.pdbx_seq_one_letter_code
_entity_poly.pdbx_strand_id
1 'polypeptide(L)'
;NLDQSLAEQRNARYLHMIEIYKHAGFEPYLSYAESIDDIKLSLNNHLPDLVLCGIDHLPENGCNISHNVHAWFEEHNVNYIGSDYKVIELALSKGLLKQKWQTYGIRTPVFGLIREKPEECNEDIESLLSLNAFPYILKPENLGNSRGIDENSIVWNEAELRKALDKMRLQFGGVILAEHYLGASADFREITCAMIEGSSGMLFMPAEVSLVEPKRFHIITTRDKDKNGTIANPLDADTAASFLPFAERVFAIAGVRDYSRGDFILADGEFWAIEINGQPMIPDQWFGSAALFAGLSEEKYLVGIVASGYRRLKAEGRLAQV
;
A
#
# COMPACT_ATOMS: atom_id res chain seq x y z
N ASN A 1 9.13 -10.75 24.11
CA ASN A 1 9.52 -10.83 22.71
C ASN A 1 8.79 -9.75 21.93
N LEU A 2 9.51 -8.96 21.14
CA LEU A 2 8.95 -7.82 20.37
C LEU A 2 7.84 -8.29 19.40
N ASP A 3 8.07 -9.40 18.73
CA ASP A 3 7.11 -9.99 17.75
C ASP A 3 5.81 -10.45 18.41
N GLN A 4 5.88 -11.00 19.61
CA GLN A 4 4.69 -11.41 20.36
C GLN A 4 3.86 -10.20 20.79
N SER A 5 4.50 -9.11 21.25
CA SER A 5 3.82 -7.86 21.60
C SER A 5 3.14 -7.20 20.39
N LEU A 6 3.76 -7.21 19.21
CA LEU A 6 3.16 -6.68 17.98
C LEU A 6 1.97 -7.51 17.50
N ALA A 7 2.04 -8.84 17.63
CA ALA A 7 0.92 -9.73 17.31
C ALA A 7 -0.27 -9.50 18.27
N GLU A 8 -0.02 -9.35 19.56
CA GLU A 8 -1.05 -9.04 20.56
C GLU A 8 -1.70 -7.68 20.31
N GLN A 9 -0.91 -6.64 19.97
CA GLN A 9 -1.46 -5.32 19.60
C GLN A 9 -2.30 -5.37 18.35
N ARG A 10 -1.87 -6.11 17.30
CA ARG A 10 -2.67 -6.31 16.09
C ARG A 10 -3.98 -7.00 16.38
N ASN A 11 -3.94 -8.08 17.17
CA ASN A 11 -5.16 -8.80 17.57
C ASN A 11 -6.12 -7.89 18.34
N ALA A 12 -5.65 -7.09 19.28
CA ALA A 12 -6.48 -6.14 20.02
C ALA A 12 -7.18 -5.13 19.10
N ARG A 13 -6.49 -4.62 18.05
CA ARG A 13 -7.08 -3.73 17.04
C ARG A 13 -8.19 -4.42 16.24
N TYR A 14 -7.99 -5.67 15.81
CA TYR A 14 -9.03 -6.42 15.11
C TYR A 14 -10.26 -6.69 16.01
N LEU A 15 -10.05 -7.04 17.28
CA LEU A 15 -11.15 -7.23 18.21
C LEU A 15 -11.92 -5.92 18.44
N HIS A 16 -11.23 -4.79 18.54
CA HIS A 16 -11.88 -3.49 18.63
C HIS A 16 -12.72 -3.18 17.36
N MET A 17 -12.20 -3.45 16.18
CA MET A 17 -12.92 -3.30 14.92
C MET A 17 -14.18 -4.17 14.85
N ILE A 18 -14.10 -5.42 15.34
CA ILE A 18 -15.26 -6.32 15.46
C ILE A 18 -16.35 -5.69 16.34
N GLU A 19 -16.00 -5.09 17.47
CA GLU A 19 -17.00 -4.43 18.34
C GLU A 19 -17.64 -3.21 17.64
N ILE A 20 -16.86 -2.43 16.88
CA ILE A 20 -17.42 -1.32 16.08
C ILE A 20 -18.44 -1.84 15.08
N TYR A 21 -18.13 -2.91 14.35
CA TYR A 21 -19.07 -3.49 13.38
C TYR A 21 -20.31 -4.07 14.02
N LYS A 22 -20.21 -4.71 15.20
CA LYS A 22 -21.38 -5.18 15.97
C LYS A 22 -22.29 -4.01 16.36
N HIS A 23 -21.71 -2.91 16.87
CA HIS A 23 -22.50 -1.73 17.22
C HIS A 23 -23.19 -1.10 16.01
N ALA A 24 -22.57 -1.18 14.84
CA ALA A 24 -23.15 -0.74 13.58
C ALA A 24 -24.23 -1.69 13.00
N GLY A 25 -24.53 -2.81 13.67
CA GLY A 25 -25.58 -3.75 13.30
C GLY A 25 -25.13 -4.88 12.37
N PHE A 26 -23.81 -5.08 12.18
CA PHE A 26 -23.29 -6.25 11.46
C PHE A 26 -23.14 -7.45 12.40
N GLU A 27 -23.01 -8.63 11.82
CA GLU A 27 -22.63 -9.89 12.50
C GLU A 27 -21.21 -10.29 12.10
N PRO A 28 -20.16 -9.56 12.55
CA PRO A 28 -18.80 -9.84 12.14
C PRO A 28 -18.20 -11.00 12.92
N TYR A 29 -17.33 -11.76 12.25
CA TYR A 29 -16.40 -12.65 12.92
C TYR A 29 -14.99 -12.47 12.36
N LEU A 30 -13.99 -12.79 13.18
CA LEU A 30 -12.59 -12.72 12.82
C LEU A 30 -12.09 -14.13 12.51
N SER A 31 -11.43 -14.28 11.36
CA SER A 31 -10.77 -15.51 10.96
C SER A 31 -9.29 -15.26 10.64
N TYR A 32 -8.45 -16.22 10.97
CA TYR A 32 -7.04 -16.24 10.62
C TYR A 32 -6.80 -17.37 9.63
N ALA A 33 -5.96 -17.12 8.63
CA ALA A 33 -5.62 -18.11 7.62
C ALA A 33 -4.10 -18.10 7.38
N GLU A 34 -3.50 -19.28 7.36
CA GLU A 34 -2.11 -19.52 6.96
C GLU A 34 -2.04 -20.24 5.61
N SER A 35 -3.19 -20.69 5.10
CA SER A 35 -3.34 -21.37 3.83
C SER A 35 -4.69 -21.08 3.18
N ILE A 36 -4.81 -21.40 1.89
CA ILE A 36 -6.10 -21.35 1.17
C ILE A 36 -7.13 -22.31 1.79
N ASP A 37 -6.69 -23.44 2.34
CA ASP A 37 -7.63 -24.38 2.97
C ASP A 37 -8.24 -23.84 4.27
N ASP A 38 -7.51 -23.00 5.01
CA ASP A 38 -8.07 -22.29 6.16
C ASP A 38 -9.16 -21.31 5.73
N ILE A 39 -8.97 -20.62 4.60
CA ILE A 39 -9.99 -19.75 4.01
C ILE A 39 -11.23 -20.57 3.64
N LYS A 40 -11.06 -21.69 2.93
CA LYS A 40 -12.16 -22.61 2.56
C LYS A 40 -12.94 -23.05 3.78
N LEU A 41 -12.23 -23.47 4.83
CA LEU A 41 -12.85 -23.93 6.08
C LEU A 41 -13.63 -22.81 6.76
N SER A 42 -13.07 -21.62 6.84
CA SER A 42 -13.72 -20.45 7.42
C SER A 42 -14.99 -20.06 6.67
N LEU A 43 -14.93 -19.99 5.34
CA LEU A 43 -16.09 -19.68 4.50
C LEU A 43 -17.21 -20.70 4.65
N ASN A 44 -16.88 -22.00 4.70
CA ASN A 44 -17.86 -23.07 4.88
C ASN A 44 -18.53 -23.04 6.26
N ASN A 45 -17.80 -22.65 7.29
CA ASN A 45 -18.33 -22.62 8.66
C ASN A 45 -19.22 -21.41 8.93
N HIS A 46 -18.97 -20.29 8.26
CA HIS A 46 -19.64 -19.02 8.59
C HIS A 46 -20.54 -18.48 7.49
N LEU A 47 -20.37 -18.91 6.23
CA LEU A 47 -21.16 -18.49 5.07
C LEU A 47 -21.36 -16.96 5.00
N PRO A 48 -20.27 -16.15 5.01
CA PRO A 48 -20.39 -14.71 5.08
C PRO A 48 -20.99 -14.12 3.81
N ASP A 49 -21.80 -13.08 3.93
CA ASP A 49 -22.28 -12.29 2.78
C ASP A 49 -21.12 -11.54 2.12
N LEU A 50 -20.11 -11.15 2.91
CA LEU A 50 -19.04 -10.25 2.50
C LEU A 50 -17.74 -10.51 3.29
N VAL A 51 -16.61 -10.49 2.61
CA VAL A 51 -15.28 -10.71 3.21
C VAL A 51 -14.44 -9.44 3.10
N LEU A 52 -13.90 -8.95 4.21
CA LEU A 52 -12.82 -7.99 4.25
C LEU A 52 -11.51 -8.75 4.51
N CYS A 53 -10.65 -8.85 3.50
CA CYS A 53 -9.43 -9.65 3.55
C CYS A 53 -8.19 -8.76 3.66
N GLY A 54 -7.34 -9.02 4.63
CA GLY A 54 -6.05 -8.34 4.80
C GLY A 54 -4.85 -9.17 4.32
N ILE A 55 -5.05 -10.16 3.45
CA ILE A 55 -4.04 -11.11 3.00
C ILE A 55 -3.99 -11.10 1.47
N ASP A 56 -2.81 -10.85 0.91
CA ASP A 56 -2.63 -10.83 -0.55
C ASP A 56 -2.34 -12.24 -1.11
N HIS A 57 -1.45 -13.00 -0.46
CA HIS A 57 -1.00 -14.30 -0.94
C HIS A 57 -0.93 -15.33 0.18
N LEU A 58 -1.39 -16.56 -0.09
CA LEU A 58 -1.29 -17.71 0.80
C LEU A 58 -0.86 -18.97 0.03
N PRO A 59 -0.11 -19.88 0.68
CA PRO A 59 0.15 -21.21 0.12
C PRO A 59 -1.13 -22.07 0.16
N GLU A 60 -1.23 -23.03 -0.75
CA GLU A 60 -2.15 -24.14 -0.59
C GLU A 60 -1.45 -25.25 0.21
N ASN A 61 -2.18 -25.94 1.10
CA ASN A 61 -1.59 -26.98 1.94
C ASN A 61 -0.92 -28.07 1.08
N GLY A 62 0.35 -28.35 1.40
CA GLY A 62 1.17 -29.32 0.68
C GLY A 62 1.80 -28.82 -0.63
N CYS A 63 1.56 -27.55 -1.00
CA CYS A 63 2.18 -26.88 -2.15
C CYS A 63 3.11 -25.76 -1.73
N ASN A 64 4.25 -25.61 -2.43
CA ASN A 64 5.12 -24.44 -2.26
C ASN A 64 4.70 -23.25 -3.15
N ILE A 65 3.56 -23.36 -3.83
CA ILE A 65 3.04 -22.31 -4.71
C ILE A 65 2.15 -21.40 -3.88
N SER A 66 2.44 -20.11 -3.92
CA SER A 66 1.63 -19.09 -3.29
C SER A 66 0.54 -18.63 -4.27
N HIS A 67 -0.71 -18.62 -3.80
CA HIS A 67 -1.87 -18.18 -4.55
C HIS A 67 -2.26 -16.76 -4.14
N ASN A 68 -2.60 -15.92 -5.11
CA ASN A 68 -3.26 -14.66 -4.84
C ASN A 68 -4.66 -14.94 -4.29
N VAL A 69 -4.93 -14.48 -3.07
CA VAL A 69 -6.19 -14.75 -2.35
C VAL A 69 -7.39 -14.13 -3.07
N HIS A 70 -7.23 -12.94 -3.64
CA HIS A 70 -8.32 -12.25 -4.33
C HIS A 70 -8.64 -12.89 -5.68
N ALA A 71 -7.62 -13.41 -6.40
CA ALA A 71 -7.85 -14.23 -7.59
C ALA A 71 -8.64 -15.50 -7.24
N TRP A 72 -8.28 -16.14 -6.12
CA TRP A 72 -9.01 -17.30 -5.63
C TRP A 72 -10.45 -16.94 -5.24
N PHE A 73 -10.71 -15.79 -4.63
CA PHE A 73 -12.08 -15.31 -4.35
C PHE A 73 -12.90 -15.13 -5.63
N GLU A 74 -12.31 -14.54 -6.67
CA GLU A 74 -13.00 -14.34 -7.95
C GLU A 74 -13.36 -15.69 -8.63
N GLU A 75 -12.40 -16.62 -8.66
CA GLU A 75 -12.61 -17.96 -9.22
C GLU A 75 -13.72 -18.76 -8.50
N HIS A 76 -13.88 -18.53 -7.18
CA HIS A 76 -14.85 -19.22 -6.35
C HIS A 76 -16.11 -18.40 -6.05
N ASN A 77 -16.28 -17.25 -6.73
CA ASN A 77 -17.43 -16.36 -6.55
C ASN A 77 -17.64 -15.88 -5.10
N VAL A 78 -16.56 -15.72 -4.33
CA VAL A 78 -16.61 -15.14 -2.99
C VAL A 78 -16.81 -13.63 -3.10
N ASN A 79 -17.76 -13.08 -2.35
CA ASN A 79 -17.97 -11.65 -2.24
C ASN A 79 -16.93 -11.03 -1.31
N TYR A 80 -16.15 -10.08 -1.79
CA TYR A 80 -15.12 -9.40 -0.99
C TYR A 80 -15.10 -7.90 -1.21
N ILE A 81 -14.53 -7.18 -0.26
CA ILE A 81 -14.33 -5.73 -0.28
C ILE A 81 -12.91 -5.44 -0.76
N GLY A 82 -12.75 -4.45 -1.60
CA GLY A 82 -11.47 -3.97 -2.09
C GLY A 82 -11.28 -4.15 -3.59
N SER A 83 -10.10 -3.81 -4.06
CA SER A 83 -9.71 -3.85 -5.47
C SER A 83 -9.67 -5.29 -6.01
N ASP A 84 -9.89 -5.45 -7.32
CA ASP A 84 -9.74 -6.78 -7.94
C ASP A 84 -8.28 -7.25 -7.92
N TYR A 85 -8.08 -8.56 -8.13
CA TYR A 85 -6.75 -9.15 -8.01
C TYR A 85 -5.73 -8.55 -8.99
N LYS A 86 -6.15 -8.12 -10.19
CA LYS A 86 -5.24 -7.52 -11.18
C LYS A 86 -4.73 -6.15 -10.72
N VAL A 87 -5.59 -5.38 -10.07
CA VAL A 87 -5.22 -4.09 -9.48
C VAL A 87 -4.31 -4.29 -8.27
N ILE A 88 -4.57 -5.31 -7.45
CA ILE A 88 -3.70 -5.66 -6.30
C ILE A 88 -2.31 -6.08 -6.79
N GLU A 89 -2.22 -6.96 -7.78
CA GLU A 89 -0.94 -7.37 -8.38
C GLU A 89 -0.19 -6.20 -9.01
N LEU A 90 -0.91 -5.32 -9.73
CA LEU A 90 -0.31 -4.09 -10.27
C LEU A 90 0.23 -3.19 -9.16
N ALA A 91 -0.51 -3.01 -8.07
CA ALA A 91 -0.11 -2.20 -6.94
C ALA A 91 1.10 -2.78 -6.20
N LEU A 92 1.21 -4.10 -6.13
CA LEU A 92 2.38 -4.80 -5.55
C LEU A 92 3.63 -4.68 -6.42
N SER A 93 3.49 -4.55 -7.74
CA SER A 93 4.61 -4.32 -8.66
C SER A 93 4.86 -2.83 -8.83
N LYS A 94 5.79 -2.27 -8.05
CA LYS A 94 6.12 -0.83 -8.09
C LYS A 94 6.53 -0.35 -9.47
N GLY A 95 7.33 -1.16 -10.19
CA GLY A 95 7.79 -0.82 -11.53
C GLY A 95 6.66 -0.76 -12.55
N LEU A 96 5.78 -1.77 -12.59
CA LEU A 96 4.65 -1.79 -13.53
C LEU A 96 3.65 -0.66 -13.24
N LEU A 97 3.37 -0.38 -11.96
CA LEU A 97 2.50 0.72 -11.58
C LEU A 97 3.08 2.07 -12.02
N LYS A 98 4.38 2.31 -11.80
CA LYS A 98 5.07 3.53 -12.25
C LYS A 98 5.10 3.66 -13.77
N GLN A 99 5.33 2.59 -14.52
CA GLN A 99 5.26 2.59 -15.98
C GLN A 99 3.84 2.95 -16.47
N LYS A 100 2.81 2.38 -15.83
CA LYS A 100 1.43 2.74 -16.12
C LYS A 100 1.18 4.22 -15.87
N TRP A 101 1.60 4.75 -14.72
CA TRP A 101 1.48 6.18 -14.40
C TRP A 101 2.17 7.07 -15.44
N GLN A 102 3.41 6.75 -15.82
CA GLN A 102 4.14 7.50 -16.86
C GLN A 102 3.39 7.52 -18.18
N THR A 103 2.80 6.38 -18.61
CA THR A 103 2.01 6.28 -19.84
C THR A 103 0.83 7.25 -19.85
N TYR A 104 0.24 7.53 -18.68
CA TYR A 104 -0.88 8.47 -18.53
C TYR A 104 -0.46 9.87 -18.04
N GLY A 105 0.83 10.19 -18.08
CA GLY A 105 1.35 11.51 -17.71
C GLY A 105 1.23 11.83 -16.22
N ILE A 106 1.22 10.81 -15.36
CA ILE A 106 1.34 10.98 -13.90
C ILE A 106 2.81 11.09 -13.55
N ARG A 107 3.15 12.11 -12.78
CA ARG A 107 4.50 12.33 -12.27
C ARG A 107 4.84 11.29 -11.21
N THR A 108 5.91 10.55 -11.43
CA THR A 108 6.55 9.63 -10.48
C THR A 108 8.06 9.79 -10.60
N PRO A 109 8.87 9.58 -9.54
CA PRO A 109 10.31 9.70 -9.63
C PRO A 109 10.89 8.91 -10.80
N VAL A 110 11.88 9.46 -11.47
CA VAL A 110 12.63 8.73 -12.51
C VAL A 110 13.19 7.44 -11.90
N PHE A 111 13.03 6.33 -12.58
CA PHE A 111 13.40 5.02 -12.04
C PHE A 111 13.91 4.06 -13.10
N GLY A 112 14.63 3.03 -12.65
CA GLY A 112 14.97 1.84 -13.42
C GLY A 112 14.74 0.57 -12.59
N LEU A 113 14.45 -0.52 -13.29
CA LEU A 113 14.40 -1.86 -12.70
C LEU A 113 15.70 -2.57 -13.00
N ILE A 114 16.34 -3.13 -11.97
CA ILE A 114 17.62 -3.82 -12.10
C ILE A 114 17.39 -5.30 -11.86
N ARG A 115 17.48 -6.08 -12.95
CA ARG A 115 17.27 -7.53 -12.98
C ARG A 115 18.43 -8.27 -12.33
N GLU A 116 18.18 -9.51 -11.92
CA GLU A 116 19.12 -10.30 -11.12
C GLU A 116 20.26 -10.88 -11.94
N LYS A 117 19.99 -11.33 -13.18
CA LYS A 117 21.01 -11.96 -14.02
C LYS A 117 22.14 -11.00 -14.35
N PRO A 118 23.44 -11.41 -14.24
CA PRO A 118 24.56 -10.47 -14.35
C PRO A 118 24.60 -9.65 -15.66
N GLU A 119 24.27 -10.29 -16.78
CA GLU A 119 24.25 -9.62 -18.10
C GLU A 119 23.15 -8.56 -18.16
N GLU A 120 21.91 -8.93 -17.82
CA GLU A 120 20.78 -8.03 -17.78
C GLU A 120 20.99 -6.91 -16.74
N CYS A 121 21.61 -7.22 -15.60
CA CYS A 121 21.96 -6.26 -14.57
C CYS A 121 22.87 -5.15 -15.07
N ASN A 122 23.93 -5.47 -15.82
CA ASN A 122 24.83 -4.44 -16.32
C ASN A 122 24.12 -3.53 -17.34
N GLU A 123 23.31 -4.08 -18.24
CA GLU A 123 22.49 -3.29 -19.18
C GLU A 123 21.52 -2.37 -18.44
N ASP A 124 20.87 -2.86 -17.39
CA ASP A 124 19.93 -2.08 -16.58
C ASP A 124 20.65 -0.95 -15.83
N ILE A 125 21.85 -1.22 -15.27
CA ILE A 125 22.68 -0.20 -14.62
C ILE A 125 23.12 0.86 -15.63
N GLU A 126 23.61 0.48 -16.80
CA GLU A 126 24.01 1.44 -17.85
C GLU A 126 22.83 2.33 -18.27
N SER A 127 21.65 1.73 -18.44
CA SER A 127 20.41 2.46 -18.73
C SER A 127 20.05 3.43 -17.60
N LEU A 128 20.14 3.00 -16.34
CA LEU A 128 19.89 3.86 -15.18
C LEU A 128 20.89 5.01 -15.10
N LEU A 129 22.17 4.75 -15.32
CA LEU A 129 23.23 5.78 -15.31
C LEU A 129 23.01 6.84 -16.41
N SER A 130 22.47 6.44 -17.56
CA SER A 130 22.18 7.37 -18.66
C SER A 130 21.10 8.40 -18.30
N LEU A 131 20.26 8.13 -17.29
CA LEU A 131 19.23 9.05 -16.79
C LEU A 131 19.84 10.22 -15.99
N ASN A 132 21.09 10.08 -15.52
CA ASN A 132 21.83 11.09 -14.76
C ASN A 132 21.02 11.71 -13.59
N ALA A 133 20.30 10.87 -12.85
CA ALA A 133 19.35 11.29 -11.82
C ALA A 133 19.76 10.87 -10.40
N PHE A 134 21.07 10.79 -10.09
CA PHE A 134 21.51 10.61 -8.70
C PHE A 134 21.06 11.79 -7.81
N PRO A 135 20.79 11.54 -6.50
CA PRO A 135 20.86 10.25 -5.80
C PRO A 135 19.67 9.33 -6.11
N TYR A 136 19.90 8.01 -6.03
CA TYR A 136 18.85 7.02 -6.11
C TYR A 136 18.56 6.39 -4.75
N ILE A 137 17.31 5.98 -4.52
CA ILE A 137 16.93 5.08 -3.44
C ILE A 137 16.61 3.71 -4.02
N LEU A 138 17.20 2.65 -3.44
CA LEU A 138 17.00 1.27 -3.85
C LEU A 138 15.93 0.61 -3.00
N LYS A 139 15.05 -0.13 -3.65
CA LYS A 139 13.93 -0.85 -3.01
C LYS A 139 13.76 -2.23 -3.65
N PRO A 140 13.51 -3.31 -2.89
CA PRO A 140 13.00 -4.54 -3.49
C PRO A 140 11.68 -4.25 -4.22
N GLU A 141 11.57 -4.72 -5.47
CA GLU A 141 10.47 -4.33 -6.36
C GLU A 141 9.10 -4.78 -5.81
N ASN A 142 9.02 -6.02 -5.32
CA ASN A 142 7.77 -6.66 -4.90
C ASN A 142 7.58 -6.74 -3.37
N LEU A 143 8.35 -6.00 -2.56
CA LEU A 143 8.18 -6.00 -1.11
C LEU A 143 7.51 -4.73 -0.62
N GLY A 144 6.48 -4.90 0.22
CA GLY A 144 5.79 -3.81 0.90
C GLY A 144 6.40 -3.44 2.26
N ASN A 145 5.76 -2.48 2.96
CA ASN A 145 6.05 -2.07 4.33
C ASN A 145 7.50 -1.63 4.59
N SER A 146 8.11 -0.91 3.64
CA SER A 146 9.50 -0.43 3.71
C SER A 146 10.54 -1.54 3.97
N ARG A 147 10.22 -2.82 3.69
CA ARG A 147 11.17 -3.92 3.86
C ARG A 147 12.38 -3.74 2.92
N GLY A 148 13.56 -3.87 3.49
CA GLY A 148 14.82 -3.71 2.75
C GLY A 148 15.25 -2.26 2.53
N ILE A 149 14.55 -1.29 3.11
CA ILE A 149 14.87 0.13 2.99
C ILE A 149 15.51 0.63 4.29
N ASP A 150 16.73 1.14 4.18
CA ASP A 150 17.48 1.81 5.24
C ASP A 150 18.30 2.99 4.68
N GLU A 151 19.07 3.68 5.50
CA GLU A 151 19.91 4.80 5.03
C GLU A 151 20.96 4.39 3.98
N ASN A 152 21.38 3.11 3.97
CA ASN A 152 22.30 2.59 2.96
C ASN A 152 21.61 2.27 1.63
N SER A 153 20.28 2.38 1.56
CA SER A 153 19.53 2.25 0.32
C SER A 153 19.61 3.50 -0.55
N ILE A 154 20.08 4.65 0.02
CA ILE A 154 20.34 5.86 -0.75
C ILE A 154 21.77 5.80 -1.26
N VAL A 155 21.92 5.97 -2.58
CA VAL A 155 23.20 5.89 -3.28
C VAL A 155 23.44 7.15 -4.11
N TRP A 156 24.67 7.68 -4.05
CA TRP A 156 25.03 8.98 -4.63
C TRP A 156 25.90 8.86 -5.89
N ASN A 157 26.37 7.65 -6.19
CA ASN A 157 27.22 7.35 -7.34
C ASN A 157 27.14 5.86 -7.70
N GLU A 158 27.72 5.50 -8.83
CA GLU A 158 27.72 4.14 -9.34
C GLU A 158 28.40 3.13 -8.38
N ALA A 159 29.49 3.51 -7.73
CA ALA A 159 30.19 2.58 -6.83
C ALA A 159 29.32 2.21 -5.62
N GLU A 160 28.61 3.19 -5.05
CA GLU A 160 27.64 2.95 -3.97
C GLU A 160 26.44 2.14 -4.47
N LEU A 161 25.93 2.45 -5.68
CA LEU A 161 24.84 1.69 -6.32
C LEU A 161 25.18 0.20 -6.41
N ARG A 162 26.32 -0.16 -6.99
CA ARG A 162 26.75 -1.56 -7.15
C ARG A 162 26.87 -2.26 -5.80
N LYS A 163 27.51 -1.62 -4.82
CA LYS A 163 27.67 -2.15 -3.47
C LYS A 163 26.31 -2.39 -2.76
N ALA A 164 25.41 -1.44 -2.89
CA ALA A 164 24.07 -1.54 -2.27
C ALA A 164 23.22 -2.63 -2.94
N LEU A 165 23.33 -2.77 -4.29
CA LEU A 165 22.68 -3.84 -5.04
C LEU A 165 23.14 -5.23 -4.58
N ASP A 166 24.45 -5.45 -4.43
CA ASP A 166 24.99 -6.73 -3.96
C ASP A 166 24.44 -7.09 -2.58
N LYS A 167 24.45 -6.13 -1.65
CA LYS A 167 23.91 -6.32 -0.30
C LYS A 167 22.41 -6.67 -0.34
N MET A 168 21.62 -5.92 -1.11
CA MET A 168 20.16 -6.08 -1.18
C MET A 168 19.78 -7.42 -1.81
N ARG A 169 20.51 -7.85 -2.83
CA ARG A 169 20.30 -9.16 -3.48
C ARG A 169 20.61 -10.33 -2.57
N LEU A 170 21.70 -10.26 -1.82
CA LEU A 170 22.03 -11.30 -0.84
C LEU A 170 20.91 -11.49 0.21
N GLN A 171 20.19 -10.43 0.53
CA GLN A 171 19.17 -10.45 1.56
C GLN A 171 17.76 -10.76 1.03
N PHE A 172 17.41 -10.27 -0.14
CA PHE A 172 16.03 -10.31 -0.65
C PHE A 172 15.91 -11.02 -2.02
N GLY A 173 16.99 -11.09 -2.80
CA GLY A 173 16.94 -11.58 -4.18
C GLY A 173 16.08 -10.72 -5.11
N GLY A 174 15.86 -11.20 -6.33
CA GLY A 174 14.89 -10.66 -7.27
C GLY A 174 15.27 -9.30 -7.91
N VAL A 175 14.27 -8.65 -8.46
CA VAL A 175 14.39 -7.36 -9.12
C VAL A 175 14.46 -6.23 -8.08
N ILE A 176 15.36 -5.29 -8.29
CA ILE A 176 15.51 -4.10 -7.46
C ILE A 176 15.04 -2.88 -8.25
N LEU A 177 14.15 -2.10 -7.67
CA LEU A 177 13.77 -0.77 -8.16
C LEU A 177 14.81 0.24 -7.65
N ALA A 178 15.41 1.01 -8.56
CA ALA A 178 16.19 2.20 -8.25
C ALA A 178 15.39 3.42 -8.71
N GLU A 179 15.01 4.30 -7.81
CA GLU A 179 14.28 5.52 -8.14
C GLU A 179 14.99 6.77 -7.61
N HIS A 180 14.85 7.89 -8.32
CA HIS A 180 15.42 9.16 -7.87
C HIS A 180 14.95 9.49 -6.45
N TYR A 181 15.89 9.78 -5.55
CA TYR A 181 15.61 10.10 -4.15
C TYR A 181 15.24 11.57 -4.00
N LEU A 182 13.97 11.83 -3.75
CA LEU A 182 13.39 13.18 -3.61
C LEU A 182 13.67 13.82 -2.24
N GLY A 183 14.10 13.05 -1.25
CA GLY A 183 14.29 13.53 0.12
C GLY A 183 15.45 14.51 0.32
N ALA A 184 16.14 14.90 -0.76
CA ALA A 184 17.11 15.98 -0.74
C ALA A 184 16.50 17.36 -1.00
N SER A 185 15.23 17.43 -1.42
CA SER A 185 14.52 18.69 -1.65
C SER A 185 14.28 19.46 -0.35
N ALA A 186 14.37 20.79 -0.40
CA ALA A 186 14.19 21.66 0.75
C ALA A 186 12.72 21.75 1.24
N ASP A 187 11.77 21.49 0.33
CA ASP A 187 10.31 21.48 0.60
C ASP A 187 9.73 20.08 0.69
N PHE A 188 10.60 19.07 0.93
CA PHE A 188 10.17 17.68 1.04
C PHE A 188 9.09 17.47 2.10
N ARG A 189 7.96 16.90 1.68
CA ARG A 189 6.89 16.44 2.57
C ARG A 189 6.39 15.08 2.08
N GLU A 190 6.23 14.13 2.98
CA GLU A 190 5.61 12.84 2.68
C GLU A 190 4.11 12.94 2.95
N ILE A 191 3.31 12.56 1.96
CA ILE A 191 1.84 12.65 2.02
C ILE A 191 1.28 11.25 1.83
N THR A 192 0.46 10.81 2.77
CA THR A 192 -0.42 9.65 2.58
C THR A 192 -1.82 10.15 2.25
N CYS A 193 -2.53 9.40 1.41
CA CYS A 193 -3.92 9.70 1.07
C CYS A 193 -4.76 8.44 1.16
N ALA A 194 -5.67 8.40 2.14
CA ALA A 194 -6.69 7.37 2.20
C ALA A 194 -7.82 7.67 1.21
N MET A 195 -8.42 6.63 0.64
CA MET A 195 -9.56 6.74 -0.26
C MET A 195 -10.64 5.75 0.15
N ILE A 196 -11.89 6.22 0.16
CA ILE A 196 -13.10 5.37 0.30
C ILE A 196 -14.08 5.76 -0.79
N GLU A 197 -14.65 4.78 -1.47
CA GLU A 197 -15.71 5.02 -2.45
C GLU A 197 -17.05 5.22 -1.74
N GLY A 198 -17.57 6.44 -1.78
CA GLY A 198 -18.85 6.81 -1.21
C GLY A 198 -20.01 6.66 -2.22
N SER A 199 -21.24 6.99 -1.79
CA SER A 199 -22.42 7.01 -2.67
C SER A 199 -22.39 8.14 -3.71
N SER A 200 -21.62 9.20 -3.46
CA SER A 200 -21.48 10.38 -4.32
C SER A 200 -20.14 10.44 -5.06
N GLY A 201 -19.32 9.39 -4.98
CA GLY A 201 -17.99 9.31 -5.57
C GLY A 201 -16.91 8.99 -4.56
N MET A 202 -15.66 9.03 -4.99
CA MET A 202 -14.50 8.75 -4.15
C MET A 202 -14.23 9.91 -3.20
N LEU A 203 -14.05 9.60 -1.92
CA LEU A 203 -13.59 10.52 -0.88
C LEU A 203 -12.09 10.33 -0.69
N PHE A 204 -11.31 11.37 -0.96
CA PHE A 204 -9.86 11.39 -0.76
C PHE A 204 -9.54 12.16 0.53
N MET A 205 -8.70 11.57 1.36
CA MET A 205 -8.37 12.04 2.69
C MET A 205 -6.85 12.11 2.84
N PRO A 206 -6.22 13.25 2.47
CA PRO A 206 -4.79 13.41 2.59
C PRO A 206 -4.36 13.73 4.02
N ALA A 207 -3.17 13.26 4.39
CA ALA A 207 -2.46 13.62 5.61
C ALA A 207 -0.96 13.68 5.35
N GLU A 208 -0.24 14.54 6.05
CA GLU A 208 1.22 14.55 6.03
C GLU A 208 1.76 13.52 7.00
N VAL A 209 2.79 12.77 6.61
CA VAL A 209 3.48 11.81 7.47
C VAL A 209 4.88 12.31 7.77
N SER A 210 5.22 12.38 9.05
CA SER A 210 6.52 12.84 9.52
C SER A 210 7.16 11.80 10.43
N LEU A 211 8.50 11.80 10.50
CA LEU A 211 9.24 11.08 11.52
C LEU A 211 9.11 11.79 12.87
N VAL A 212 8.89 11.03 13.94
CA VAL A 212 8.90 11.57 15.32
C VAL A 212 10.30 12.04 15.68
N GLU A 213 11.32 11.26 15.34
CA GLU A 213 12.72 11.61 15.53
C GLU A 213 13.35 12.00 14.19
N PRO A 214 13.93 13.20 14.07
CA PRO A 214 14.62 13.62 12.84
C PRO A 214 15.76 12.68 12.47
N LYS A 215 15.88 12.35 11.21
CA LYS A 215 16.98 11.56 10.65
C LYS A 215 17.80 12.40 9.66
N ARG A 216 18.99 11.91 9.37
CA ARG A 216 19.86 12.52 8.35
C ARG A 216 19.19 12.55 6.97
N PHE A 217 18.42 11.51 6.67
CA PHE A 217 17.68 11.37 5.42
C PHE A 217 16.20 11.18 5.67
N HIS A 218 15.37 11.73 4.80
CA HIS A 218 13.92 11.52 4.84
C HIS A 218 13.58 10.12 4.32
N ILE A 219 13.61 9.14 5.23
CA ILE A 219 13.26 7.74 4.96
C ILE A 219 12.47 7.17 6.13
N ILE A 220 11.31 6.61 5.83
CA ILE A 220 10.52 5.84 6.79
C ILE A 220 10.84 4.36 6.60
N THR A 221 11.46 3.77 7.61
CA THR A 221 11.83 2.35 7.63
C THR A 221 10.75 1.50 8.31
N THR A 222 10.82 0.17 8.14
CA THR A 222 9.96 -0.77 8.89
C THR A 222 10.04 -0.52 10.40
N ARG A 223 11.25 -0.27 10.94
CA ARG A 223 11.45 0.01 12.37
C ARG A 223 10.70 1.25 12.84
N ASP A 224 10.61 2.29 12.00
CA ASP A 224 9.86 3.51 12.35
C ASP A 224 8.36 3.22 12.45
N LYS A 225 7.84 2.43 11.51
CA LYS A 225 6.43 2.00 11.52
C LYS A 225 6.11 1.13 12.74
N ASP A 226 6.97 0.16 13.05
CA ASP A 226 6.77 -0.78 14.17
C ASP A 226 6.87 -0.13 15.56
N LYS A 227 7.65 0.96 15.68
CA LYS A 227 7.92 1.63 16.97
C LYS A 227 7.14 2.92 17.18
N ASN A 228 6.08 3.16 16.43
CA ASN A 228 5.36 4.44 16.40
C ASN A 228 6.32 5.63 16.15
N GLY A 229 7.34 5.41 15.34
CA GLY A 229 8.34 6.41 14.96
C GLY A 229 7.87 7.37 13.87
N THR A 230 6.59 7.26 13.46
CA THR A 230 5.94 8.18 12.52
C THR A 230 4.70 8.78 13.15
N ILE A 231 4.38 10.00 12.74
CA ILE A 231 3.16 10.70 13.10
C ILE A 231 2.48 11.23 11.83
N ALA A 232 1.16 11.08 11.77
CA ALA A 232 0.37 11.74 10.75
C ALA A 232 -0.17 13.08 11.27
N ASN A 233 -0.15 14.11 10.43
CA ASN A 233 -0.62 15.44 10.70
C ASN A 233 -1.63 15.87 9.64
N PRO A 234 -2.58 16.79 9.96
CA PRO A 234 -3.44 17.36 8.95
C PRO A 234 -2.60 18.07 7.88
N LEU A 235 -2.92 17.85 6.62
CA LEU A 235 -2.35 18.63 5.53
C LEU A 235 -3.00 20.02 5.54
N ASP A 236 -2.21 21.09 5.35
CA ASP A 236 -2.77 22.43 5.26
C ASP A 236 -3.71 22.56 4.05
N ALA A 237 -4.70 23.46 4.16
CA ALA A 237 -5.81 23.55 3.22
C ALA A 237 -5.36 23.87 1.78
N ASP A 238 -4.36 24.74 1.61
CA ASP A 238 -3.88 25.15 0.29
C ASP A 238 -3.12 24.00 -0.40
N THR A 239 -2.27 23.31 0.34
CA THR A 239 -1.58 22.12 -0.15
C THR A 239 -2.59 20.99 -0.46
N ALA A 240 -3.58 20.76 0.40
CA ALA A 240 -4.63 19.77 0.18
C ALA A 240 -5.43 20.08 -1.09
N ALA A 241 -5.88 21.34 -1.28
CA ALA A 241 -6.62 21.76 -2.46
C ALA A 241 -5.84 21.55 -3.76
N SER A 242 -4.52 21.83 -3.74
CA SER A 242 -3.64 21.63 -4.89
C SER A 242 -3.34 20.15 -5.15
N PHE A 243 -3.27 19.34 -4.09
CA PHE A 243 -2.93 17.93 -4.15
C PHE A 243 -4.09 17.03 -4.65
N LEU A 244 -5.32 17.30 -4.22
CA LEU A 244 -6.47 16.43 -4.47
C LEU A 244 -6.70 16.10 -5.94
N PRO A 245 -6.62 17.05 -6.92
CA PRO A 245 -6.77 16.71 -8.34
C PRO A 245 -5.68 15.77 -8.87
N PHE A 246 -4.47 15.84 -8.32
CA PHE A 246 -3.38 14.92 -8.65
C PHE A 246 -3.65 13.53 -8.09
N ALA A 247 -4.02 13.44 -6.81
CA ALA A 247 -4.36 12.17 -6.16
C ALA A 247 -5.51 11.46 -6.88
N GLU A 248 -6.60 12.16 -7.20
CA GLU A 248 -7.74 11.61 -7.94
C GLU A 248 -7.31 10.92 -9.24
N ARG A 249 -6.46 11.57 -10.04
CA ARG A 249 -5.93 10.98 -11.27
C ARG A 249 -5.06 9.75 -11.02
N VAL A 250 -4.22 9.77 -9.96
CA VAL A 250 -3.35 8.66 -9.59
C VAL A 250 -4.16 7.43 -9.23
N PHE A 251 -5.18 7.57 -8.38
CA PHE A 251 -6.06 6.48 -7.95
C PHE A 251 -6.91 5.95 -9.12
N ALA A 252 -7.47 6.85 -9.95
CA ALA A 252 -8.26 6.46 -11.11
C ALA A 252 -7.45 5.62 -12.11
N ILE A 253 -6.20 6.03 -12.40
CA ILE A 253 -5.31 5.28 -13.30
C ILE A 253 -4.87 3.95 -12.68
N ALA A 254 -4.64 3.89 -11.37
CA ALA A 254 -4.37 2.62 -10.70
C ALA A 254 -5.55 1.64 -10.85
N GLY A 255 -6.78 2.15 -10.84
CA GLY A 255 -8.00 1.35 -11.02
C GLY A 255 -8.52 0.75 -9.73
N VAL A 256 -8.14 1.33 -8.58
CA VAL A 256 -8.59 0.88 -7.26
C VAL A 256 -10.09 1.14 -7.05
N ARG A 257 -10.72 0.35 -6.21
CA ARG A 257 -12.13 0.46 -5.85
C ARG A 257 -12.34 0.21 -4.35
N ASP A 258 -13.52 0.50 -3.87
CA ASP A 258 -14.01 0.38 -2.49
C ASP A 258 -13.17 1.22 -1.50
N TYR A 259 -11.91 0.87 -1.28
CA TYR A 259 -10.97 1.61 -0.45
C TYR A 259 -9.51 1.35 -0.87
N SER A 260 -8.66 2.31 -0.61
CA SER A 260 -7.23 2.22 -0.96
C SER A 260 -6.43 3.28 -0.21
N ARG A 261 -5.09 3.18 -0.21
CA ARG A 261 -4.18 4.22 0.27
C ARG A 261 -3.06 4.44 -0.74
N GLY A 262 -2.78 5.69 -1.03
CA GLY A 262 -1.63 6.08 -1.84
C GLY A 262 -0.62 6.85 -1.00
N ASP A 263 0.66 6.66 -1.31
CA ASP A 263 1.75 7.37 -0.68
C ASP A 263 2.45 8.25 -1.75
N PHE A 264 2.68 9.52 -1.39
CA PHE A 264 3.10 10.58 -2.29
C PHE A 264 4.20 11.42 -1.65
N ILE A 265 4.92 12.17 -2.46
CA ILE A 265 5.89 13.16 -2.00
C ILE A 265 5.57 14.50 -2.66
N LEU A 266 5.63 15.58 -1.87
CA LEU A 266 5.79 16.93 -2.35
C LEU A 266 7.29 17.25 -2.31
N ALA A 267 7.86 17.62 -3.44
CA ALA A 267 9.28 18.01 -3.56
C ALA A 267 9.45 18.92 -4.78
N ASP A 268 10.26 19.95 -4.63
CA ASP A 268 10.54 20.96 -5.66
C ASP A 268 9.27 21.63 -6.20
N GLY A 269 8.30 21.85 -5.31
CA GLY A 269 6.99 22.45 -5.63
C GLY A 269 6.02 21.53 -6.39
N GLU A 270 6.34 20.22 -6.53
CA GLU A 270 5.59 19.29 -7.34
C GLU A 270 5.18 18.03 -6.57
N PHE A 271 3.99 17.48 -6.87
CA PHE A 271 3.54 16.21 -6.31
C PHE A 271 4.03 15.01 -7.13
N TRP A 272 4.49 13.98 -6.44
CA TRP A 272 5.03 12.75 -7.01
C TRP A 272 4.29 11.54 -6.46
N ALA A 273 3.79 10.67 -7.33
CA ALA A 273 3.18 9.40 -6.93
C ALA A 273 4.29 8.37 -6.65
N ILE A 274 4.26 7.76 -5.47
CA ILE A 274 5.28 6.81 -5.01
C ILE A 274 4.76 5.39 -5.09
N GLU A 275 3.65 5.10 -4.40
CA GLU A 275 2.99 3.78 -4.42
C GLU A 275 1.50 3.90 -4.16
N ILE A 276 0.74 2.88 -4.58
CA ILE A 276 -0.64 2.63 -4.17
C ILE A 276 -0.68 1.31 -3.43
N ASN A 277 -1.35 1.30 -2.31
CA ASN A 277 -1.77 0.08 -1.64
C ASN A 277 -3.20 -0.22 -2.09
N GLY A 278 -3.36 -1.18 -3.00
CA GLY A 278 -4.65 -1.52 -3.60
C GLY A 278 -5.66 -2.07 -2.60
N GLN A 279 -5.16 -2.61 -1.49
CA GLN A 279 -5.96 -3.10 -0.37
C GLN A 279 -5.16 -2.96 0.94
N PRO A 280 -5.09 -1.76 1.52
CA PRO A 280 -4.41 -1.55 2.77
C PRO A 280 -5.05 -2.39 3.88
N MET A 281 -4.21 -3.00 4.71
CA MET A 281 -4.67 -3.73 5.88
C MET A 281 -5.35 -2.76 6.85
N ILE A 282 -6.59 -3.03 7.20
CA ILE A 282 -7.37 -2.23 8.14
C ILE A 282 -7.48 -3.01 9.47
N PRO A 283 -7.33 -2.35 10.61
CA PRO A 283 -7.09 -0.93 10.82
C PRO A 283 -5.63 -0.52 10.58
N ASP A 284 -5.43 0.57 9.86
CA ASP A 284 -4.12 1.16 9.53
C ASP A 284 -4.01 2.54 10.18
N GLN A 285 -2.86 2.84 10.80
CA GLN A 285 -2.67 4.09 11.55
C GLN A 285 -2.77 5.32 10.64
N TRP A 286 -2.13 5.29 9.48
CA TRP A 286 -2.13 6.44 8.57
C TRP A 286 -3.48 6.63 7.90
N PHE A 287 -4.14 5.53 7.50
CA PHE A 287 -5.50 5.56 6.97
C PHE A 287 -6.47 6.14 7.98
N GLY A 288 -6.46 5.63 9.22
CA GLY A 288 -7.32 6.09 10.30
C GLY A 288 -7.09 7.56 10.64
N SER A 289 -5.83 8.01 10.75
CA SER A 289 -5.50 9.41 11.02
C SER A 289 -5.99 10.33 9.89
N ALA A 290 -5.77 9.95 8.63
CA ALA A 290 -6.25 10.70 7.47
C ALA A 290 -7.79 10.83 7.48
N ALA A 291 -8.50 9.74 7.81
CA ALA A 291 -9.96 9.75 7.94
C ALA A 291 -10.44 10.68 9.07
N LEU A 292 -9.77 10.64 10.23
CA LEU A 292 -10.09 11.52 11.36
C LEU A 292 -9.89 13.00 11.01
N PHE A 293 -8.80 13.35 10.32
CA PHE A 293 -8.55 14.73 9.87
C PHE A 293 -9.57 15.22 8.84
N ALA A 294 -10.13 14.29 8.05
CA ALA A 294 -11.24 14.58 7.14
C ALA A 294 -12.62 14.63 7.85
N GLY A 295 -12.66 14.54 9.19
CA GLY A 295 -13.89 14.62 10.00
C GLY A 295 -14.69 13.32 10.09
N LEU A 296 -14.13 12.18 9.69
CA LEU A 296 -14.75 10.88 9.89
C LEU A 296 -14.35 10.29 11.25
N SER A 297 -15.31 9.80 12.04
CA SER A 297 -14.99 8.96 13.19
C SER A 297 -14.47 7.60 12.74
N GLU A 298 -13.81 6.87 13.64
CA GLU A 298 -13.35 5.51 13.37
C GLU A 298 -14.47 4.61 12.87
N GLU A 299 -15.62 4.63 13.55
CA GLU A 299 -16.81 3.90 13.12
C GLU A 299 -17.25 4.29 11.69
N LYS A 300 -17.29 5.59 11.37
CA LYS A 300 -17.74 6.06 10.06
C LYS A 300 -16.85 5.58 8.92
N TYR A 301 -15.53 5.61 9.09
CA TYR A 301 -14.66 5.16 7.99
C TYR A 301 -14.66 3.64 7.88
N LEU A 302 -14.68 2.88 8.99
CA LEU A 302 -14.74 1.42 8.97
C LEU A 302 -16.05 0.92 8.34
N VAL A 303 -17.18 1.46 8.78
CA VAL A 303 -18.50 1.15 8.17
C VAL A 303 -18.56 1.63 6.72
N GLY A 304 -17.95 2.76 6.40
CA GLY A 304 -17.83 3.29 5.04
C GLY A 304 -17.15 2.33 4.07
N ILE A 305 -16.07 1.67 4.51
CA ILE A 305 -15.35 0.64 3.73
C ILE A 305 -16.28 -0.54 3.43
N VAL A 306 -16.98 -1.07 4.43
CA VAL A 306 -17.95 -2.18 4.24
C VAL A 306 -19.09 -1.76 3.32
N ALA A 307 -19.65 -0.57 3.55
CA ALA A 307 -20.74 -0.04 2.73
C ALA A 307 -20.32 0.20 1.27
N SER A 308 -19.05 0.50 1.00
CA SER A 308 -18.54 0.64 -0.36
C SER A 308 -18.60 -0.69 -1.11
N GLY A 309 -17.99 -1.75 -0.57
CA GLY A 309 -18.04 -3.07 -1.16
C GLY A 309 -19.46 -3.60 -1.31
N TYR A 310 -20.32 -3.37 -0.30
CA TYR A 310 -21.73 -3.77 -0.36
C TYR A 310 -22.47 -3.07 -1.53
N ARG A 311 -22.31 -1.74 -1.69
CA ARG A 311 -22.93 -0.99 -2.81
C ARG A 311 -22.49 -1.51 -4.17
N ARG A 312 -21.19 -1.74 -4.34
CA ARG A 312 -20.62 -2.28 -5.57
C ARG A 312 -21.21 -3.67 -5.89
N LEU A 313 -21.17 -4.60 -4.96
CA LEU A 313 -21.65 -5.96 -5.15
C LEU A 313 -23.17 -6.01 -5.40
N LYS A 314 -23.92 -5.12 -4.77
CA LYS A 314 -25.35 -4.95 -5.04
C LYS A 314 -25.60 -4.43 -6.46
N ALA A 315 -24.81 -3.46 -6.94
CA ALA A 315 -24.89 -2.95 -8.30
C ALA A 315 -24.52 -4.04 -9.34
N GLU A 316 -23.58 -4.92 -9.00
CA GLU A 316 -23.19 -6.09 -9.79
C GLU A 316 -24.23 -7.24 -9.74
N GLY A 317 -25.30 -7.13 -8.93
CA GLY A 317 -26.33 -8.17 -8.75
C GLY A 317 -25.86 -9.39 -7.96
N ARG A 318 -24.77 -9.27 -7.22
CA ARG A 318 -24.15 -10.35 -6.43
C ARG A 318 -24.72 -10.46 -5.01
N LEU A 319 -25.41 -9.44 -4.52
CA LEU A 319 -26.09 -9.42 -3.23
C LEU A 319 -27.59 -9.20 -3.45
N ALA A 320 -28.43 -9.85 -2.64
CA ALA A 320 -29.87 -9.70 -2.71
C ALA A 320 -30.30 -8.24 -2.49
N GLN A 321 -31.36 -7.82 -3.18
CA GLN A 321 -32.05 -6.57 -2.82
C GLN A 321 -32.81 -6.81 -1.52
N VAL A 322 -32.35 -6.19 -0.44
CA VAL A 322 -33.09 -6.14 0.83
C VAL A 322 -34.15 -5.07 0.73
#